data_1e429a5e10e4a557378488dce735f0f2
#
_entry.id   1e429a5e10e4a557378488dce735f0f2
#
_cell.length_a   1.000
_cell.length_b   1.000
_cell.length_c   1.000
_cell.angle_alpha   90.00
_cell.angle_beta   90.00
_cell.angle_gamma   90.00
#
_symmetry.space_group_name_H-M   'P 1'
#
loop_
_entity.id
_entity.type
_entity.pdbx_description
1 polymer ?
#
loop_
_entity_poly.entity_id
_entity_poly.type
_entity_poly.pdbx_seq_one_letter_code
_entity_poly.pdbx_strand_id
1 'polypeptide(L)'
;SEQLAKFKMQIGRLKTGTPPRLDGSTINYDDLEMQPADEDHYYFSFLTNKIDNKQIKCGMTYTNNEVHKIISDNITRSAMYSGNIKGVGPRYCPSIEDKIVKFKDKQQHQIFLEPEGLKDNTIYPNGISTSLPEEIQLKILAKIKGLEDVKMKRAGYAIEYDYVDPRELNATLET
;
A
#
# COMPACT_ATOMS: atom_id res chain seq x y z
N SER A 1 6.05 -19.05 -12.60
CA SER A 1 7.48 -19.05 -13.01
C SER A 1 7.89 -20.26 -13.84
N GLU A 2 7.57 -21.49 -13.45
CA GLU A 2 7.94 -22.68 -14.22
C GLU A 2 7.40 -22.68 -15.67
N GLN A 3 6.18 -22.16 -15.87
CA GLN A 3 5.61 -22.05 -17.21
C GLN A 3 6.33 -20.98 -18.04
N LEU A 4 6.66 -19.82 -17.45
CA LEU A 4 7.41 -18.76 -18.14
C LEU A 4 8.85 -19.21 -18.48
N ALA A 5 9.48 -19.99 -17.63
CA ALA A 5 10.82 -20.53 -17.88
C ALA A 5 10.91 -21.37 -19.17
N LYS A 6 9.82 -22.01 -19.60
CA LYS A 6 9.74 -22.78 -20.84
C LYS A 6 9.95 -21.92 -22.10
N PHE A 7 9.65 -20.64 -22.03
CA PHE A 7 9.83 -19.70 -23.14
C PHE A 7 11.25 -19.13 -23.22
N LYS A 8 12.15 -19.50 -22.29
CA LYS A 8 13.55 -19.06 -22.23
C LYS A 8 13.74 -17.53 -22.16
N MET A 9 12.72 -16.81 -21.72
CA MET A 9 12.79 -15.35 -21.49
C MET A 9 13.62 -15.03 -20.26
N GLN A 10 14.24 -13.84 -20.24
CA GLN A 10 14.91 -13.34 -19.05
C GLN A 10 13.87 -12.97 -17.98
N ILE A 11 13.88 -13.73 -16.90
CA ILE A 11 12.93 -13.53 -15.80
C ILE A 11 13.66 -12.89 -14.62
N GLY A 12 13.15 -11.78 -14.15
CA GLY A 12 13.54 -11.15 -12.90
C GLY A 12 12.49 -11.36 -11.83
N ARG A 13 12.84 -10.99 -10.58
CA ARG A 13 11.93 -11.07 -9.44
C ARG A 13 11.86 -9.74 -8.71
N LEU A 14 10.65 -9.25 -8.51
CA LEU A 14 10.36 -8.04 -7.76
C LEU A 14 9.64 -8.36 -6.46
N LYS A 15 9.72 -7.46 -5.50
CA LYS A 15 8.99 -7.52 -4.25
C LYS A 15 8.22 -6.24 -4.01
N THR A 16 7.05 -6.35 -3.42
CA THR A 16 6.23 -5.24 -2.96
C THR A 16 5.52 -5.62 -1.67
N GLY A 17 4.71 -4.73 -1.14
CA GLY A 17 3.88 -4.99 0.03
C GLY A 17 2.46 -4.49 -0.17
N THR A 18 1.56 -4.96 0.66
CA THR A 18 0.21 -4.42 0.79
C THR A 18 -0.02 -3.97 2.23
N PRO A 19 -0.79 -2.91 2.46
CA PRO A 19 -1.13 -2.48 3.82
C PRO A 19 -2.14 -3.43 4.46
N PRO A 20 -2.35 -3.33 5.78
CA PRO A 20 -3.46 -4.02 6.43
C PRO A 20 -4.81 -3.59 5.83
N ARG A 21 -5.83 -4.40 6.01
CA ARG A 21 -7.21 -4.03 5.72
C ARG A 21 -7.92 -3.72 7.02
N LEU A 22 -8.62 -2.59 7.07
CA LEU A 22 -9.23 -2.04 8.27
C LEU A 22 -10.75 -2.12 8.18
N ASP A 23 -11.40 -2.23 9.33
CA ASP A 23 -12.85 -2.06 9.44
C ASP A 23 -13.19 -0.58 9.54
N GLY A 24 -13.72 0.00 8.47
CA GLY A 24 -14.07 1.41 8.37
C GLY A 24 -15.10 1.88 9.39
N SER A 25 -15.92 0.95 9.94
CA SER A 25 -16.88 1.29 11.00
C SER A 25 -16.24 1.57 12.35
N THR A 26 -14.95 1.27 12.49
CA THR A 26 -14.17 1.47 13.72
C THR A 26 -13.14 2.58 13.60
N ILE A 27 -13.12 3.30 12.50
CA ILE A 27 -12.24 4.45 12.26
C ILE A 27 -12.93 5.71 12.79
N ASN A 28 -12.20 6.52 13.54
CA ASN A 28 -12.67 7.85 13.94
C ASN A 28 -12.31 8.88 12.86
N TYR A 29 -13.29 9.30 12.08
CA TYR A 29 -13.14 10.29 11.01
C TYR A 29 -13.32 11.75 11.46
N ASP A 30 -13.80 12.01 12.68
CA ASP A 30 -14.24 13.35 13.12
C ASP A 30 -13.13 14.40 13.02
N ASP A 31 -11.89 13.99 13.29
CA ASP A 31 -10.72 14.89 13.28
C ASP A 31 -9.83 14.71 12.06
N LEU A 32 -10.29 13.99 11.05
CA LEU A 32 -9.51 13.74 9.84
C LEU A 32 -9.91 14.70 8.73
N GLU A 33 -8.94 15.12 7.95
CA GLU A 33 -9.19 15.80 6.69
C GLU A 33 -9.84 14.83 5.71
N MET A 34 -10.94 15.26 5.06
CA MET A 34 -11.67 14.44 4.11
C MET A 34 -11.48 14.97 2.69
N GLN A 35 -10.73 14.27 1.89
CA GLN A 35 -10.51 14.60 0.49
C GLN A 35 -11.72 14.17 -0.35
N PRO A 36 -12.42 15.11 -1.02
CA PRO A 36 -13.51 14.80 -1.94
C PRO A 36 -12.95 14.25 -3.26
N ALA A 37 -13.85 13.70 -4.10
CA ALA A 37 -13.56 13.48 -5.51
C ALA A 37 -13.39 14.83 -6.25
N ASP A 38 -12.75 14.78 -7.43
CA ASP A 38 -12.59 15.94 -8.28
C ASP A 38 -13.95 16.51 -8.71
N GLU A 39 -14.06 17.84 -8.75
CA GLU A 39 -15.27 18.53 -9.23
C GLU A 39 -15.44 18.37 -10.73
N ASP A 40 -14.33 18.44 -11.49
CA ASP A 40 -14.29 18.18 -12.91
C ASP A 40 -14.13 16.67 -13.19
N HIS A 41 -15.07 16.12 -13.93
CA HIS A 41 -15.10 14.69 -14.22
C HIS A 41 -14.35 14.35 -15.48
N TYR A 42 -13.24 13.59 -15.33
CA TYR A 42 -12.49 13.03 -16.44
C TYR A 42 -12.81 11.54 -16.60
N TYR A 43 -13.06 11.11 -17.85
CA TYR A 43 -13.42 9.72 -18.13
C TYR A 43 -12.28 9.01 -18.84
N PHE A 44 -12.04 7.75 -18.49
CA PHE A 44 -11.07 6.90 -19.18
C PHE A 44 -11.56 6.40 -20.54
N SER A 45 -12.89 6.33 -20.72
CA SER A 45 -13.51 5.91 -21.98
C SER A 45 -14.16 7.10 -22.68
N PHE A 46 -13.90 7.25 -23.96
CA PHE A 46 -14.59 8.24 -24.80
C PHE A 46 -16.10 7.99 -24.97
N LEU A 47 -16.58 6.79 -24.59
CA LEU A 47 -18.00 6.44 -24.63
C LEU A 47 -18.74 6.82 -23.33
N THR A 48 -18.01 7.14 -22.26
CA THR A 48 -18.59 7.53 -20.99
C THR A 48 -18.87 9.04 -21.00
N ASN A 49 -20.08 9.43 -20.69
CA ASN A 49 -20.52 10.83 -20.68
C ASN A 49 -21.06 11.31 -19.32
N LYS A 50 -21.20 10.41 -18.35
CA LYS A 50 -21.61 10.73 -16.98
C LYS A 50 -21.10 9.71 -15.98
N ILE A 51 -21.03 10.12 -14.71
CA ILE A 51 -20.74 9.26 -13.57
C ILE A 51 -22.05 9.01 -12.83
N ASP A 52 -22.51 7.76 -12.80
CA ASP A 52 -23.74 7.36 -12.11
C ASP A 52 -23.48 6.90 -10.65
N ASN A 53 -22.24 6.54 -10.33
CA ASN A 53 -21.88 6.07 -9.00
C ASN A 53 -21.77 7.22 -7.99
N LYS A 54 -22.29 6.98 -6.78
CA LYS A 54 -22.09 7.89 -5.65
C LYS A 54 -20.60 8.09 -5.39
N GLN A 55 -20.16 9.34 -5.39
CA GLN A 55 -18.80 9.68 -5.01
C GLN A 55 -18.66 9.68 -3.50
N ILE A 56 -17.55 9.16 -3.00
CA ILE A 56 -17.22 9.10 -1.57
C ILE A 56 -15.87 9.77 -1.33
N LYS A 57 -15.71 10.32 -0.13
CA LYS A 57 -14.48 11.00 0.27
C LYS A 57 -13.50 10.00 0.87
N CYS A 58 -12.21 10.26 0.72
CA CYS A 58 -11.16 9.54 1.42
C CYS A 58 -10.70 10.31 2.64
N GLY A 59 -10.59 9.67 3.79
CA GLY A 59 -9.96 10.26 4.97
C GLY A 59 -8.44 10.36 4.76
N MET A 60 -7.84 11.43 5.26
CA MET A 60 -6.39 11.58 5.28
C MET A 60 -5.87 11.60 6.70
N THR A 61 -4.82 10.82 6.95
CA THR A 61 -4.07 10.81 8.20
C THR A 61 -2.58 10.67 7.92
N TYR A 62 -1.76 10.59 8.95
CA TYR A 62 -0.31 10.60 8.82
C TYR A 62 0.33 9.68 9.85
N THR A 63 1.50 9.11 9.49
CA THR A 63 2.41 8.56 10.48
C THR A 63 3.00 9.69 11.34
N ASN A 64 3.64 9.33 12.43
CA ASN A 64 4.31 10.24 13.36
C ASN A 64 5.58 9.61 13.92
N ASN A 65 6.29 10.35 14.76
CA ASN A 65 7.56 9.89 15.34
C ASN A 65 7.44 8.63 16.18
N GLU A 66 6.29 8.41 16.87
CA GLU A 66 6.06 7.17 17.64
C GLU A 66 5.94 5.97 16.72
N VAL A 67 5.18 6.13 15.61
CA VAL A 67 5.06 5.12 14.56
C VAL A 67 6.42 4.82 13.95
N HIS A 68 7.21 5.86 13.61
CA HIS A 68 8.53 5.70 13.01
C HIS A 68 9.47 4.95 13.95
N LYS A 69 9.40 5.24 15.26
CA LYS A 69 10.19 4.51 16.28
C LYS A 69 9.78 3.05 16.35
N ILE A 70 8.48 2.74 16.42
CA ILE A 70 7.99 1.35 16.46
C ILE A 70 8.51 0.57 15.24
N ILE A 71 8.45 1.15 14.04
CA ILE A 71 8.92 0.51 12.83
C ILE A 71 10.43 0.30 12.86
N SER A 72 11.20 1.34 13.22
CA SER A 72 12.66 1.26 13.28
C SER A 72 13.16 0.23 14.26
N ASP A 73 12.55 0.14 15.45
CA ASP A 73 12.89 -0.83 16.49
C ASP A 73 12.58 -2.30 16.06
N ASN A 74 11.71 -2.48 15.08
CA ASN A 74 11.26 -3.80 14.59
C ASN A 74 11.67 -4.10 13.14
N ILE A 75 12.49 -3.28 12.51
CA ILE A 75 12.80 -3.36 11.07
C ILE A 75 13.32 -4.74 10.64
N THR A 76 14.15 -5.38 11.46
CA THR A 76 14.72 -6.70 11.19
C THR A 76 13.70 -7.84 11.23
N ARG A 77 12.51 -7.58 11.77
CA ARG A 77 11.38 -8.52 11.81
C ARG A 77 10.50 -8.44 10.57
N SER A 78 10.68 -7.42 9.74
CA SER A 78 10.00 -7.31 8.44
C SER A 78 10.48 -8.38 7.48
N ALA A 79 9.58 -9.08 6.80
CA ALA A 79 9.93 -10.09 5.81
C ALA A 79 10.82 -9.53 4.69
N MET A 80 10.64 -8.25 4.35
CA MET A 80 11.45 -7.56 3.34
C MET A 80 12.87 -7.23 3.81
N TYR A 81 13.10 -7.12 5.12
CA TYR A 81 14.40 -6.75 5.71
C TYR A 81 15.11 -7.91 6.41
N SER A 82 14.41 -9.00 6.73
CA SER A 82 14.97 -10.20 7.38
C SER A 82 15.86 -11.05 6.47
N GLY A 83 15.92 -10.73 5.17
CA GLY A 83 16.62 -11.56 4.18
C GLY A 83 15.83 -12.76 3.64
N ASN A 84 14.61 -12.98 4.14
CA ASN A 84 13.74 -14.06 3.66
C ASN A 84 13.25 -13.83 2.23
N ILE A 85 13.16 -12.55 1.82
CA ILE A 85 12.73 -12.13 0.49
C ILE A 85 13.93 -11.51 -0.24
N LYS A 86 14.29 -12.07 -1.39
CA LYS A 86 15.47 -11.67 -2.17
C LYS A 86 15.17 -10.73 -3.33
N GLY A 87 13.90 -10.53 -3.68
CA GLY A 87 13.48 -9.66 -4.78
C GLY A 87 13.89 -8.18 -4.54
N VAL A 88 14.03 -7.43 -5.62
CA VAL A 88 14.26 -5.97 -5.58
C VAL A 88 12.91 -5.27 -5.50
N GLY A 89 12.81 -4.22 -4.67
CA GLY A 89 11.61 -3.39 -4.63
C GLY A 89 11.47 -2.55 -5.91
N PRO A 90 10.27 -2.40 -6.48
CA PRO A 90 10.04 -1.51 -7.60
C PRO A 90 10.27 -0.05 -7.17
N ARG A 91 10.66 0.79 -8.13
CA ARG A 91 11.10 2.17 -7.85
C ARG A 91 10.04 3.03 -7.13
N TYR A 92 8.77 2.85 -7.46
CA TYR A 92 7.67 3.73 -7.06
C TYR A 92 6.68 3.13 -6.07
N CYS A 93 6.97 1.97 -5.49
CA CYS A 93 6.11 1.33 -4.50
C CYS A 93 6.90 0.95 -3.23
N PRO A 94 7.41 1.95 -2.48
CA PRO A 94 8.12 1.67 -1.24
C PRO A 94 7.15 1.24 -0.15
N SER A 95 7.57 0.26 0.67
CA SER A 95 6.89 -0.04 1.93
C SER A 95 7.07 1.11 2.93
N ILE A 96 6.32 1.10 4.03
CA ILE A 96 6.52 2.10 5.09
C ILE A 96 7.91 1.97 5.71
N GLU A 97 8.45 0.75 5.81
CA GLU A 97 9.82 0.49 6.27
C GLU A 97 10.83 1.17 5.35
N ASP A 98 10.65 1.05 4.01
CA ASP A 98 11.51 1.74 3.04
C ASP A 98 11.45 3.26 3.17
N LYS A 99 10.24 3.81 3.38
CA LYS A 99 10.06 5.25 3.54
C LYS A 99 10.82 5.77 4.76
N ILE A 100 10.73 5.07 5.88
CA ILE A 100 11.40 5.47 7.13
C ILE A 100 12.91 5.34 7.02
N VAL A 101 13.41 4.30 6.36
CA VAL A 101 14.86 4.13 6.16
C VAL A 101 15.44 5.15 5.19
N LYS A 102 14.74 5.42 4.07
CA LYS A 102 15.23 6.30 3.00
C LYS A 102 14.99 7.78 3.27
N PHE A 103 13.94 8.13 4.00
CA PHE A 103 13.52 9.52 4.26
C PHE A 103 13.50 9.82 5.76
N LYS A 104 14.62 9.60 6.44
CA LYS A 104 14.78 9.75 7.89
C LYS A 104 14.44 11.15 8.43
N ASP A 105 14.60 12.17 7.61
CA ASP A 105 14.31 13.57 7.98
C ASP A 105 12.81 13.90 7.94
N LYS A 106 11.99 13.02 7.35
CA LYS A 106 10.54 13.20 7.29
C LYS A 106 9.92 12.79 8.63
N GLN A 107 9.22 13.72 9.27
CA GLN A 107 8.54 13.47 10.53
C GLN A 107 7.21 12.73 10.37
N GLN A 108 6.65 12.71 9.15
CA GLN A 108 5.38 12.07 8.84
C GLN A 108 5.31 11.61 7.39
N HIS A 109 4.51 10.58 7.15
CA HIS A 109 4.13 10.09 5.82
C HIS A 109 2.61 10.06 5.73
N GLN A 110 2.08 10.55 4.63
CA GLN A 110 0.64 10.63 4.37
C GLN A 110 0.04 9.24 4.16
N ILE A 111 -1.19 9.08 4.65
CA ILE A 111 -2.00 7.87 4.53
C ILE A 111 -3.38 8.28 4.03
N PHE A 112 -3.82 7.66 2.93
CA PHE A 112 -5.18 7.79 2.44
C PHE A 112 -6.01 6.59 2.91
N LEU A 113 -7.14 6.84 3.54
CA LEU A 113 -8.09 5.81 3.97
C LEU A 113 -9.09 5.58 2.85
N GLU A 114 -8.75 4.66 1.95
CA GLU A 114 -9.49 4.42 0.70
C GLU A 114 -10.50 3.28 0.90
N PRO A 115 -11.81 3.53 0.72
CA PRO A 115 -12.81 2.46 0.72
C PRO A 115 -12.58 1.49 -0.45
N GLU A 116 -12.59 0.18 -0.18
CA GLU A 116 -12.45 -0.83 -1.24
C GLU A 116 -13.72 -0.96 -2.10
N GLY A 117 -14.86 -0.46 -1.63
CA GLY A 117 -16.09 -0.48 -2.38
C GLY A 117 -17.24 0.30 -1.73
N LEU A 118 -18.31 0.56 -2.48
CA LEU A 118 -19.47 1.32 -2.02
C LEU A 118 -20.35 0.56 -1.04
N LYS A 119 -20.26 -0.77 -1.03
CA LYS A 119 -21.08 -1.66 -0.20
C LYS A 119 -20.26 -2.48 0.80
N ASP A 120 -18.96 -2.24 0.85
CA ASP A 120 -18.01 -2.87 1.77
C ASP A 120 -17.40 -1.81 2.67
N ASN A 121 -17.37 -2.07 3.96
CA ASN A 121 -16.74 -1.17 4.94
C ASN A 121 -15.24 -1.43 5.11
N THR A 122 -14.64 -2.20 4.22
CA THR A 122 -13.19 -2.42 4.21
C THR A 122 -12.46 -1.19 3.71
N ILE A 123 -11.50 -0.72 4.51
CA ILE A 123 -10.65 0.41 4.17
C ILE A 123 -9.23 -0.08 3.88
N TYR A 124 -8.68 0.42 2.77
CA TYR A 124 -7.30 0.26 2.35
C TYR A 124 -6.50 1.51 2.77
N PRO A 125 -5.64 1.43 3.81
CA PRO A 125 -4.83 2.58 4.24
C PRO A 125 -3.61 2.73 3.32
N ASN A 126 -3.80 3.39 2.18
CA ASN A 126 -2.76 3.60 1.19
C ASN A 126 -1.63 4.47 1.77
N GLY A 127 -0.40 3.99 1.65
CA GLY A 127 0.79 4.67 2.14
C GLY A 127 1.55 3.95 3.24
N ILE A 128 0.95 2.92 3.85
CA ILE A 128 1.57 2.11 4.92
C ILE A 128 1.66 0.61 4.59
N SER A 129 1.93 0.28 3.32
CA SER A 129 2.26 -1.11 2.95
C SER A 129 3.42 -1.61 3.82
N THR A 130 3.29 -2.82 4.38
CA THR A 130 4.24 -3.35 5.34
C THR A 130 4.30 -4.86 5.31
N SER A 131 5.43 -5.41 5.73
CA SER A 131 5.62 -6.85 5.97
C SER A 131 6.06 -7.16 7.41
N LEU A 132 5.87 -6.20 8.32
CA LEU A 132 6.06 -6.42 9.74
C LEU A 132 5.04 -7.42 10.30
N PRO A 133 5.37 -8.14 11.37
CA PRO A 133 4.42 -9.03 12.05
C PRO A 133 3.12 -8.32 12.46
N GLU A 134 2.03 -9.07 12.51
CA GLU A 134 0.68 -8.55 12.77
C GLU A 134 0.59 -7.73 14.06
N GLU A 135 1.22 -8.22 15.15
CA GLU A 135 1.21 -7.52 16.44
C GLU A 135 1.95 -6.17 16.41
N ILE A 136 2.90 -6.00 15.49
CA ILE A 136 3.57 -4.71 15.26
C ILE A 136 2.69 -3.79 14.44
N GLN A 137 2.00 -4.33 13.42
CA GLN A 137 1.03 -3.55 12.65
C GLN A 137 -0.08 -2.99 13.54
N LEU A 138 -0.60 -3.76 14.49
CA LEU A 138 -1.58 -3.29 15.49
C LEU A 138 -1.02 -2.16 16.35
N LYS A 139 0.23 -2.27 16.80
CA LYS A 139 0.90 -1.19 17.57
C LYS A 139 1.08 0.09 16.74
N ILE A 140 1.39 -0.05 15.45
CA ILE A 140 1.50 1.07 14.51
C ILE A 140 0.15 1.76 14.36
N LEU A 141 -0.91 1.01 14.06
CA LEU A 141 -2.26 1.54 13.88
C LEU A 141 -2.74 2.30 15.11
N ALA A 142 -2.55 1.75 16.31
CA ALA A 142 -2.93 2.38 17.57
C ALA A 142 -2.21 3.71 17.87
N LYS A 143 -1.22 4.12 17.07
CA LYS A 143 -0.49 5.38 17.19
C LYS A 143 -0.78 6.37 16.05
N ILE A 144 -1.66 6.00 15.13
CA ILE A 144 -2.06 6.86 14.01
C ILE A 144 -3.39 7.52 14.35
N LYS A 145 -3.47 8.83 14.18
CA LYS A 145 -4.68 9.62 14.44
C LYS A 145 -5.87 9.08 13.65
N GLY A 146 -6.97 8.82 14.36
CA GLY A 146 -8.22 8.25 13.83
C GLY A 146 -8.22 6.73 13.71
N LEU A 147 -7.07 6.06 13.99
CA LEU A 147 -6.94 4.60 13.91
C LEU A 147 -6.65 3.96 15.28
N GLU A 148 -6.73 4.72 16.36
CA GLU A 148 -6.31 4.28 17.71
C GLU A 148 -7.06 3.02 18.17
N ASP A 149 -8.35 2.93 17.86
CA ASP A 149 -9.24 1.82 18.23
C ASP A 149 -9.67 0.99 17.00
N VAL A 150 -8.97 1.15 15.86
CA VAL A 150 -9.36 0.49 14.62
C VAL A 150 -9.22 -1.03 14.70
N LYS A 151 -10.18 -1.76 14.16
CA LYS A 151 -10.10 -3.20 13.98
C LYS A 151 -9.44 -3.54 12.66
N MET A 152 -8.37 -4.31 12.72
CA MET A 152 -7.71 -4.84 11.55
C MET A 152 -8.42 -6.11 11.08
N LYS A 153 -8.96 -6.11 9.86
CA LYS A 153 -9.61 -7.26 9.23
C LYS A 153 -8.60 -8.28 8.69
N ARG A 154 -7.46 -7.79 8.20
CA ARG A 154 -6.36 -8.59 7.65
C ARG A 154 -5.06 -7.82 7.78
N ALA A 155 -4.00 -8.50 8.20
CA ALA A 155 -2.67 -7.92 8.25
C ALA A 155 -2.12 -7.63 6.84
N GLY A 156 -1.27 -6.62 6.73
CA GLY A 156 -0.44 -6.39 5.56
C GLY A 156 0.62 -7.49 5.42
N TYR A 157 1.09 -7.71 4.19
CA TYR A 157 2.08 -8.75 3.88
C TYR A 157 2.94 -8.36 2.69
N ALA A 158 4.11 -9.01 2.58
CA ALA A 158 4.96 -8.89 1.42
C ALA A 158 4.48 -9.78 0.28
N ILE A 159 4.72 -9.32 -0.94
CA ILE A 159 4.42 -10.04 -2.18
C ILE A 159 5.69 -10.10 -3.00
N GLU A 160 6.03 -11.28 -3.48
CA GLU A 160 7.03 -11.47 -4.52
C GLU A 160 6.34 -11.87 -5.82
N TYR A 161 6.85 -11.38 -6.94
CA TYR A 161 6.34 -11.77 -8.25
C TYR A 161 7.45 -11.79 -9.30
N ASP A 162 7.27 -12.68 -10.27
CA ASP A 162 8.17 -12.76 -11.42
C ASP A 162 7.74 -11.71 -12.46
N TYR A 163 8.71 -11.19 -13.20
CA TYR A 163 8.47 -10.35 -14.37
C TYR A 163 9.42 -10.76 -15.48
N VAL A 164 8.97 -10.59 -16.72
CA VAL A 164 9.83 -10.71 -17.90
C VAL A 164 10.56 -9.39 -18.10
N ASP A 165 11.85 -9.43 -18.36
CA ASP A 165 12.61 -8.21 -18.67
C ASP A 165 11.98 -7.53 -19.90
N PRO A 166 11.55 -6.27 -19.80
CA PRO A 166 10.88 -5.59 -20.92
C PRO A 166 11.76 -5.44 -22.17
N ARG A 167 13.07 -5.65 -22.07
CA ARG A 167 13.98 -5.66 -23.21
C ARG A 167 13.86 -6.93 -24.07
N GLU A 168 13.17 -7.95 -23.58
CA GLU A 168 12.80 -9.13 -24.36
C GLU A 168 11.66 -8.85 -25.36
N LEU A 169 10.96 -7.73 -25.22
CA LEU A 169 9.87 -7.36 -26.10
C LEU A 169 10.40 -6.81 -27.43
N ASN A 170 9.76 -7.20 -28.53
CA ASN A 170 9.96 -6.61 -29.84
C ASN A 170 9.43 -5.16 -29.88
N ALA A 171 9.71 -4.41 -30.95
CA ALA A 171 9.19 -3.06 -31.15
C ALA A 171 7.65 -3.01 -31.20
N THR A 172 7.00 -4.13 -31.48
CA THR A 172 5.54 -4.32 -31.47
C THR A 172 4.97 -4.60 -30.06
N LEU A 173 5.81 -4.64 -29.03
CA LEU A 173 5.50 -5.03 -27.64
C LEU A 173 5.08 -6.50 -27.48
N GLU A 174 5.42 -7.34 -28.44
CA GLU A 174 5.24 -8.80 -28.39
C GLU A 174 6.52 -9.50 -27.91
N THR A 175 6.36 -10.71 -27.38
CA THR A 175 7.49 -11.61 -26.99
C THR A 175 7.97 -12.49 -28.11
#